data_8683a200f5e04603ec0d68e34466bcdc
#
_entry.id   8683a200f5e04603ec0d68e34466bcdc
#
_cell.length_a   1.000
_cell.length_b   1.000
_cell.length_c   1.000
_cell.angle_alpha   90.00
_cell.angle_beta   90.00
_cell.angle_gamma   90.00
#
_symmetry.space_group_name_H-M   'P 1'
#
loop_
_entity.id
_entity.type
_entity.pdbx_description
1 polymer ?
#
loop_
_entity_poly.entity_id
_entity_poly.type
_entity_poly.pdbx_seq_one_letter_code
_entity_poly.pdbx_strand_id
1 'polypeptide(L)'
;MRELVVEATVRALQRAETSLPDWVLQRIEKAAARESHPLARHHLQFMLENVLIAGERGLPLCQDTGLAVFHVQMGRELILDFSLSEAIAEGVRIATKKIPLRPNAVHPQTRKNSGDNTGPGMPDII
;
A
#
# COMPACT_ATOMS: atom_id res chain seq x y z
N MET A 1 -14.89 17.50 4.28
CA MET A 1 -14.76 16.07 4.66
C MET A 1 -14.23 15.19 3.54
N ARG A 2 -14.70 15.36 2.30
CA ARG A 2 -14.22 14.59 1.13
C ARG A 2 -12.68 14.65 0.97
N GLU A 3 -12.08 15.83 1.02
CA GLU A 3 -10.62 16.02 0.92
C GLU A 3 -9.84 15.28 2.02
N LEU A 4 -10.38 15.21 3.24
CA LEU A 4 -9.77 14.44 4.31
C LEU A 4 -9.74 12.94 4.00
N VAL A 5 -10.79 12.41 3.37
CA VAL A 5 -10.82 11.00 2.94
C VAL A 5 -9.78 10.76 1.85
N VAL A 6 -9.69 11.64 0.86
CA VAL A 6 -8.66 11.55 -0.20
C VAL A 6 -7.26 11.56 0.41
N GLU A 7 -6.98 12.51 1.31
CA GLU A 7 -5.67 12.61 1.97
C GLU A 7 -5.37 11.40 2.85
N ALA A 8 -6.34 10.93 3.63
CA ALA A 8 -6.21 9.74 4.46
C ALA A 8 -5.90 8.49 3.62
N THR A 9 -6.56 8.35 2.46
CA THR A 9 -6.30 7.28 1.50
C THR A 9 -4.86 7.31 0.99
N VAL A 10 -4.37 8.48 0.58
CA VAL A 10 -2.97 8.64 0.13
C VAL A 10 -2.00 8.27 1.24
N ARG A 11 -2.23 8.75 2.46
CA ARG A 11 -1.36 8.45 3.61
C ARG A 11 -1.39 6.98 3.99
N ALA A 12 -2.56 6.33 3.96
CA ALA A 12 -2.70 4.92 4.26
C ALA A 12 -1.90 4.06 3.27
N LEU A 13 -2.04 4.32 1.96
CA LEU A 13 -1.27 3.64 0.92
C LEU A 13 0.23 3.93 1.06
N GLN A 14 0.62 5.17 1.29
CA GLN A 14 2.03 5.50 1.50
C GLN A 14 2.61 4.68 2.66
N ARG A 15 1.92 4.62 3.79
CA ARG A 15 2.39 3.86 4.95
C ARG A 15 2.43 2.35 4.66
N ALA A 16 1.42 1.81 4.00
CA ALA A 16 1.35 0.38 3.68
C ALA A 16 2.46 -0.06 2.73
N GLU A 17 2.83 0.80 1.77
CA GLU A 17 3.78 0.47 0.71
C GLU A 17 5.24 0.76 1.06
N THR A 18 5.49 1.70 1.98
CA THR A 18 6.86 2.16 2.28
C THR A 18 7.38 1.74 3.66
N SER A 19 6.58 1.08 4.47
CA SER A 19 6.99 0.69 5.83
C SER A 19 6.38 -0.64 6.26
N LEU A 20 7.05 -1.30 7.20
CA LEU A 20 6.52 -2.47 7.89
C LEU A 20 6.14 -2.12 9.33
N PRO A 21 5.13 -2.79 9.91
CA PRO A 21 4.84 -2.68 11.34
C PRO A 21 6.04 -3.12 12.19
N ASP A 22 6.26 -2.47 13.33
CA ASP A 22 7.40 -2.73 14.22
C ASP A 22 7.51 -4.21 14.62
N TRP A 23 6.38 -4.88 14.85
CA TRP A 23 6.38 -6.29 15.22
C TRP A 23 6.89 -7.19 14.08
N VAL A 24 6.70 -6.80 12.81
CA VAL A 24 7.26 -7.52 11.64
C VAL A 24 8.77 -7.32 11.59
N LEU A 25 9.23 -6.07 11.72
CA LEU A 25 10.66 -5.75 11.76
C LEU A 25 11.38 -6.53 12.84
N GLN A 26 10.86 -6.53 14.08
CA GLN A 26 11.43 -7.29 15.18
C GLN A 26 11.50 -8.80 14.91
N ARG A 27 10.56 -9.36 14.17
CA ARG A 27 10.59 -10.77 13.77
C ARG A 27 11.68 -11.05 12.76
N ILE A 28 11.87 -10.18 11.77
CA ILE A 28 12.94 -10.31 10.78
C ILE A 28 14.31 -10.17 11.45
N GLU A 29 14.49 -9.19 12.35
CA GLU A 29 15.71 -9.01 13.14
C GLU A 29 16.06 -10.25 13.97
N LYS A 30 15.06 -10.80 14.69
CA LYS A 30 15.24 -12.04 15.46
C LYS A 30 15.57 -13.23 14.58
N ALA A 31 14.98 -13.32 13.38
CA ALA A 31 15.30 -14.37 12.41
C ALA A 31 16.74 -14.22 11.92
N ALA A 32 17.16 -13.03 11.53
CA ALA A 32 18.53 -12.74 11.08
C ALA A 32 19.58 -13.08 12.16
N ALA A 33 19.27 -12.77 13.44
CA ALA A 33 20.17 -13.06 14.55
C ALA A 33 20.33 -14.56 14.84
N ARG A 34 19.33 -15.39 14.52
CA ARG A 34 19.32 -16.84 14.77
C ARG A 34 19.73 -17.67 13.55
N GLU A 35 19.75 -17.08 12.37
CA GLU A 35 20.05 -17.79 11.14
C GLU A 35 21.52 -18.23 11.11
N SER A 36 21.74 -19.51 10.91
CA SER A 36 23.08 -20.11 10.87
C SER A 36 23.67 -20.15 9.46
N HIS A 37 22.81 -20.23 8.42
CA HIS A 37 23.27 -20.28 7.05
C HIS A 37 23.70 -18.87 6.56
N PRO A 38 24.96 -18.66 6.14
CA PRO A 38 25.47 -17.33 5.83
C PRO A 38 24.67 -16.59 4.77
N LEU A 39 24.28 -17.27 3.68
CA LEU A 39 23.51 -16.67 2.58
C LEU A 39 22.10 -16.24 3.05
N ALA A 40 21.42 -17.09 3.81
CA ALA A 40 20.08 -16.77 4.34
C ALA A 40 20.13 -15.58 5.30
N ARG A 41 21.13 -15.54 6.18
CA ARG A 41 21.37 -14.40 7.08
C ARG A 41 21.57 -13.10 6.30
N HIS A 42 22.37 -13.14 5.24
CA HIS A 42 22.63 -12.00 4.37
C HIS A 42 21.36 -11.48 3.69
N HIS A 43 20.51 -12.39 3.20
CA HIS A 43 19.21 -11.99 2.64
C HIS A 43 18.30 -11.31 3.67
N LEU A 44 18.23 -11.81 4.91
CA LEU A 44 17.45 -11.17 5.97
C LEU A 44 17.99 -9.77 6.31
N GLN A 45 19.29 -9.58 6.30
CA GLN A 45 19.92 -8.27 6.48
C GLN A 45 19.56 -7.31 5.35
N PHE A 46 19.60 -7.76 4.09
CA PHE A 46 19.15 -6.95 2.95
C PHE A 46 17.68 -6.56 3.05
N MET A 47 16.80 -7.46 3.53
CA MET A 47 15.39 -7.11 3.75
C MET A 47 15.25 -5.97 4.77
N LEU A 48 15.98 -6.00 5.88
CA LEU A 48 15.97 -4.94 6.88
C LEU A 48 16.49 -3.61 6.32
N GLU A 49 17.61 -3.64 5.59
CA GLU A 49 18.17 -2.47 4.93
C GLU A 49 17.21 -1.89 3.88
N ASN A 50 16.56 -2.74 3.08
CA ASN A 50 15.56 -2.32 2.11
C ASN A 50 14.39 -1.58 2.76
N VAL A 51 13.90 -2.05 3.92
CA VAL A 51 12.80 -1.37 4.64
C VAL A 51 13.23 0.03 5.09
N LEU A 52 14.46 0.20 5.58
CA LEU A 52 14.98 1.51 5.98
C LEU A 52 15.05 2.46 4.78
N ILE A 53 15.64 2.00 3.67
CA ILE A 53 15.77 2.79 2.44
C ILE A 53 14.40 3.17 1.86
N ALA A 54 13.46 2.23 1.83
CA ALA A 54 12.10 2.46 1.34
C ALA A 54 11.40 3.55 2.17
N GLY A 55 11.48 3.47 3.50
CA GLY A 55 10.91 4.47 4.41
C GLY A 55 11.54 5.86 4.26
N GLU A 56 12.87 5.94 4.20
CA GLU A 56 13.60 7.20 4.05
C GLU A 56 13.34 7.88 2.70
N ARG A 57 13.24 7.11 1.63
CA ARG A 57 13.06 7.63 0.27
C ARG A 57 11.61 7.73 -0.18
N GLY A 58 10.65 7.20 0.61
CA GLY A 58 9.24 7.14 0.23
C GLY A 58 8.99 6.26 -0.99
N LEU A 59 9.78 5.20 -1.16
CA LEU A 59 9.68 4.23 -2.25
C LEU A 59 8.96 2.96 -1.79
N PRO A 60 8.29 2.22 -2.70
CA PRO A 60 7.71 0.93 -2.36
C PRO A 60 8.75 -0.07 -1.84
N LEU A 61 8.33 -0.89 -0.87
CA LEU A 61 9.16 -1.95 -0.28
C LEU A 61 9.61 -3.01 -1.29
N CYS A 62 8.79 -3.25 -2.33
CA CYS A 62 9.12 -4.19 -3.40
C CYS A 62 8.48 -3.77 -4.72
N GLN A 63 8.78 -4.52 -5.79
CA GLN A 63 8.23 -4.25 -7.13
C GLN A 63 6.77 -4.63 -7.28
N ASP A 64 6.25 -5.55 -6.47
CA ASP A 64 4.84 -5.91 -6.45
C ASP A 64 4.13 -5.06 -5.39
N THR A 65 3.46 -4.01 -5.85
CA THR A 65 2.69 -3.08 -5.02
C THR A 65 1.24 -3.54 -4.85
N GLY A 66 0.89 -4.75 -5.24
CA GLY A 66 -0.39 -5.38 -4.99
C GLY A 66 -1.60 -4.67 -5.59
N LEU A 67 -2.74 -4.90 -4.98
CA LEU A 67 -4.03 -4.26 -5.27
C LEU A 67 -4.56 -3.59 -3.99
N ALA A 68 -5.11 -2.39 -4.14
CA ALA A 68 -5.63 -1.63 -3.01
C ALA A 68 -6.98 -2.20 -2.52
N VAL A 69 -7.01 -2.65 -1.27
CA VAL A 69 -8.22 -3.10 -0.55
C VAL A 69 -8.38 -2.23 0.69
N PHE A 70 -9.55 -1.64 0.87
CA PHE A 70 -9.86 -0.76 2.00
C PHE A 70 -10.95 -1.36 2.87
N HIS A 71 -10.65 -1.57 4.15
CA HIS A 71 -11.66 -1.84 5.16
C HIS A 71 -12.12 -0.52 5.77
N VAL A 72 -13.40 -0.19 5.59
CA VAL A 72 -13.96 1.08 6.04
C VAL A 72 -15.02 0.85 7.10
N GLN A 73 -14.81 1.45 8.27
CA GLN A 73 -15.81 1.46 9.34
C GLN A 73 -16.44 2.84 9.45
N MET A 74 -17.76 2.90 9.30
CA MET A 74 -18.53 4.15 9.44
C MET A 74 -19.47 4.07 10.61
N GLY A 75 -19.55 5.17 11.37
CA GLY A 75 -20.58 5.33 12.40
C GLY A 75 -21.97 5.32 11.76
N ARG A 76 -22.93 4.69 12.43
CA ARG A 76 -24.31 4.51 11.91
C ARG A 76 -25.01 5.84 11.57
N GLU A 77 -24.66 6.91 12.27
CA GLU A 77 -25.29 8.23 12.11
C GLU A 77 -24.50 9.16 11.16
N LEU A 78 -23.39 8.66 10.60
CA LEU A 78 -22.59 9.47 9.68
C LEU A 78 -23.30 9.61 8.35
N ILE A 79 -23.62 10.86 7.99
CA ILE A 79 -24.16 11.21 6.68
C ILE A 79 -23.04 11.87 5.85
N LEU A 80 -22.80 11.32 4.69
CA LEU A 80 -21.84 11.87 3.73
C LEU A 80 -22.60 12.58 2.60
N ASP A 81 -22.15 13.76 2.24
CA ASP A 81 -22.64 14.58 1.11
C ASP A 81 -21.86 14.30 -0.20
N PHE A 82 -21.04 13.23 -0.21
CA PHE A 82 -20.20 12.81 -1.33
C PHE A 82 -20.10 11.29 -1.42
N SER A 83 -19.66 10.78 -2.56
CA SER A 83 -19.36 9.36 -2.75
C SER A 83 -18.05 8.99 -2.09
N LEU A 84 -18.11 8.13 -1.07
CA LEU A 84 -16.92 7.63 -0.38
C LEU A 84 -15.99 6.84 -1.32
N SER A 85 -16.58 5.99 -2.16
CA SER A 85 -15.82 5.18 -3.13
C SER A 85 -15.08 6.03 -4.15
N GLU A 86 -15.70 7.11 -4.63
CA GLU A 86 -15.02 8.05 -5.54
C GLU A 86 -13.89 8.82 -4.86
N ALA A 87 -14.08 9.22 -3.60
CA ALA A 87 -13.03 9.89 -2.84
C ALA A 87 -11.84 8.97 -2.58
N ILE A 88 -12.09 7.69 -2.23
CA ILE A 88 -11.04 6.69 -2.08
C ILE A 88 -10.35 6.43 -3.42
N ALA A 89 -11.10 6.25 -4.52
CA ALA A 89 -10.53 6.05 -5.85
C ALA A 89 -9.65 7.23 -6.28
N GLU A 90 -10.04 8.47 -5.96
CA GLU A 90 -9.19 9.65 -6.20
C GLU A 90 -7.89 9.58 -5.40
N GLY A 91 -7.96 9.23 -4.13
CA GLY A 91 -6.78 9.01 -3.29
C GLY A 91 -5.84 7.95 -3.85
N VAL A 92 -6.38 6.84 -4.38
CA VAL A 92 -5.59 5.78 -5.03
C VAL A 92 -4.89 6.30 -6.29
N ARG A 93 -5.57 7.10 -7.14
CA ARG A 93 -4.95 7.72 -8.32
C ARG A 93 -3.79 8.63 -7.96
N ILE A 94 -3.97 9.45 -6.93
CA ILE A 94 -2.91 10.34 -6.43
C ILE A 94 -1.75 9.52 -5.86
N ALA A 95 -2.04 8.53 -5.02
CA ALA A 95 -1.05 7.67 -4.39
C ALA A 95 -0.22 6.90 -5.43
N THR A 96 -0.87 6.36 -6.46
CA THR A 96 -0.20 5.61 -7.54
C THR A 96 0.90 6.43 -8.22
N LYS A 97 0.68 7.73 -8.39
CA LYS A 97 1.68 8.64 -8.98
C LYS A 97 2.73 9.09 -7.96
N LYS A 98 2.29 9.42 -6.73
CA LYS A 98 3.16 9.99 -5.69
C LYS A 98 4.16 8.98 -5.13
N ILE A 99 3.74 7.71 -5.00
CA ILE A 99 4.51 6.62 -4.36
C ILE A 99 5.19 5.71 -5.42
N PRO A 100 5.26 6.07 -6.67
CA PRO A 100 5.45 5.34 -7.92
C PRO A 100 4.99 3.86 -7.86
N LEU A 101 3.72 3.64 -7.51
CA LEU A 101 3.14 2.31 -7.49
C LEU A 101 3.00 1.75 -8.91
N ARG A 102 3.15 0.45 -9.04
CA ARG A 102 2.83 -0.22 -10.30
C ARG A 102 1.31 -0.19 -10.55
N PRO A 103 0.86 0.08 -11.78
CA PRO A 103 -0.56 -0.01 -12.12
C PRO A 103 -0.95 -1.48 -12.31
N ASN A 104 -1.24 -2.17 -11.20
CA ASN A 104 -1.54 -3.62 -11.21
C ASN A 104 -3.01 -3.93 -11.54
N ALA A 105 -3.92 -2.94 -11.40
CA ALA A 105 -5.33 -3.14 -11.69
C ALA A 105 -5.61 -3.24 -13.19
N VAL A 106 -6.00 -4.43 -13.65
CA VAL A 106 -6.35 -4.71 -15.04
C VAL A 106 -7.76 -5.27 -15.16
N HIS A 107 -8.48 -4.88 -16.18
CA HIS A 107 -9.81 -5.43 -16.45
C HIS A 107 -9.70 -6.93 -16.75
N PRO A 108 -10.44 -7.82 -16.05
CA PRO A 108 -10.22 -9.27 -16.13
C PRO A 108 -10.44 -9.86 -17.53
N GLN A 109 -11.39 -9.35 -18.28
CA GLN A 109 -11.70 -9.86 -19.63
C GLN A 109 -10.89 -9.18 -20.73
N THR A 110 -10.81 -7.83 -20.71
CA THR A 110 -10.18 -7.06 -21.79
C THR A 110 -8.70 -6.85 -21.60
N ARG A 111 -8.17 -7.13 -20.42
CA ARG A 111 -6.77 -6.87 -20.00
C ARG A 111 -6.36 -5.40 -20.09
N LYS A 112 -7.32 -4.49 -20.28
CA LYS A 112 -7.05 -3.05 -20.25
C LYS A 112 -6.62 -2.63 -18.85
N ASN A 113 -5.59 -1.82 -18.78
CA ASN A 113 -5.07 -1.22 -17.55
C ASN A 113 -5.40 0.27 -17.53
N SER A 114 -5.91 0.77 -16.40
CA SER A 114 -6.20 2.20 -16.22
C SER A 114 -4.93 3.04 -16.08
N GLY A 115 -3.84 2.42 -15.67
CA GLY A 115 -2.58 3.11 -15.37
C GLY A 115 -2.52 3.78 -13.99
N ASP A 116 -3.59 3.68 -13.18
CA ASP A 116 -3.73 4.40 -11.92
C ASP A 116 -4.33 3.58 -10.76
N ASN A 117 -4.41 2.26 -10.94
CA ASN A 117 -4.97 1.30 -9.99
C ASN A 117 -6.47 1.49 -9.67
N THR A 118 -7.21 2.19 -10.55
CA THR A 118 -8.67 2.31 -10.43
C THR A 118 -9.37 1.67 -11.63
N GLY A 119 -10.66 1.35 -11.47
CA GLY A 119 -11.47 0.74 -12.53
C GLY A 119 -12.68 0.01 -11.97
N PRO A 120 -13.40 -0.78 -12.78
CA PRO A 120 -14.50 -1.60 -12.30
C PRO A 120 -14.05 -2.56 -11.19
N GLY A 121 -14.64 -2.41 -9.98
CA GLY A 121 -14.26 -3.18 -8.79
C GLY A 121 -12.92 -2.81 -8.14
N MET A 122 -12.30 -1.70 -8.55
CA MET A 122 -11.03 -1.25 -7.95
C MET A 122 -11.03 0.27 -7.66
N PRO A 123 -10.52 0.69 -6.49
CA PRO A 123 -10.09 -0.16 -5.36
C PRO A 123 -11.24 -0.98 -4.78
N ASP A 124 -10.92 -2.12 -4.15
CA ASP A 124 -11.91 -2.90 -3.41
C ASP A 124 -12.18 -2.23 -2.05
N ILE A 125 -13.48 -2.07 -1.70
CA ILE A 125 -13.91 -1.37 -0.47
C ILE A 125 -14.90 -2.25 0.27
N ILE A 126 -14.54 -2.63 1.50
CA ILE A 126 -15.28 -3.55 2.37
C ILE A 126 -15.74 -2.84 3.62
#